data_6a5092db823fd8d01edbcb7aad6da096
#
_entry.id   6a5092db823fd8d01edbcb7aad6da096
#
_cell.length_a   1.000
_cell.length_b   1.000
_cell.length_c   1.000
_cell.angle_alpha   90.00
_cell.angle_beta   90.00
_cell.angle_gamma   90.00
#
_symmetry.space_group_name_H-M   'P 1'
#
loop_
_entity.id
_entity.type
_entity.pdbx_description
1 polymer ?
#
loop_
_entity_poly.entity_id
_entity_poly.type
_entity_poly.pdbx_seq_one_letter_code
_entity_poly.pdbx_strand_id
1 'polypeptide(L)'
;MEMTDTGLSDENIAALVAAIRKCEKVDEIILYGSRAKGNFKKFSDIDITLKGDGLDRKDLFPILELIDDLYLPYENDLSIYSELDYPPLIEEIDRYGIVLEDSGKC
;
A
#
# COMPACT_ATOMS: atom_id res chain seq x y z
N MET A 1 19.82 -9.01 7.70
CA MET A 1 18.59 -8.28 7.88
C MET A 1 17.43 -9.01 7.24
N GLU A 2 16.39 -9.15 7.98
CA GLU A 2 15.24 -9.90 7.52
C GLU A 2 14.23 -9.02 6.82
N MET A 3 13.79 -9.46 5.67
CA MET A 3 12.72 -8.80 4.96
C MET A 3 11.47 -9.64 5.12
N THR A 4 10.38 -9.01 5.47
CA THR A 4 9.11 -9.72 5.52
C THR A 4 8.76 -10.12 4.09
N ASP A 5 8.47 -11.39 3.90
CA ASP A 5 8.07 -11.89 2.59
C ASP A 5 6.60 -11.55 2.39
N THR A 6 6.33 -10.63 1.48
CA THR A 6 4.97 -10.20 1.17
C THR A 6 4.38 -10.95 -0.02
N GLY A 7 5.18 -11.78 -0.66
CA GLY A 7 4.75 -12.46 -1.87
C GLY A 7 4.75 -11.59 -3.10
N LEU A 8 5.17 -10.34 -2.97
CA LEU A 8 5.25 -9.41 -4.09
C LEU A 8 6.70 -9.25 -4.50
N SER A 9 6.95 -9.23 -5.80
CA SER A 9 8.31 -9.04 -6.29
C SER A 9 8.74 -7.59 -6.04
N ASP A 10 10.06 -7.39 -6.03
CA ASP A 10 10.59 -6.04 -5.90
C ASP A 10 10.10 -5.16 -7.03
N GLU A 11 9.95 -5.71 -8.23
CA GLU A 11 9.45 -4.97 -9.37
C GLU A 11 8.02 -4.51 -9.16
N ASN A 12 7.18 -5.39 -8.61
CA ASN A 12 5.79 -5.03 -8.35
C ASN A 12 5.70 -3.97 -7.29
N ILE A 13 6.51 -4.09 -6.24
CA ILE A 13 6.50 -3.09 -5.18
C ILE A 13 6.95 -1.74 -5.73
N ALA A 14 8.02 -1.72 -6.52
CA ALA A 14 8.51 -0.48 -7.10
C ALA A 14 7.47 0.16 -8.01
N ALA A 15 6.76 -0.66 -8.79
CA ALA A 15 5.73 -0.15 -9.69
C ALA A 15 4.57 0.45 -8.90
N LEU A 16 4.16 -0.22 -7.82
CA LEU A 16 3.10 0.30 -6.96
C LEU A 16 3.50 1.63 -6.32
N VAL A 17 4.72 1.67 -5.79
CA VAL A 17 5.21 2.90 -5.15
C VAL A 17 5.27 4.03 -6.17
N ALA A 18 5.77 3.75 -7.37
CA ALA A 18 5.86 4.78 -8.40
C ALA A 18 4.48 5.33 -8.78
N ALA A 19 3.50 4.43 -8.91
CA ALA A 19 2.14 4.85 -9.23
C ALA A 19 1.56 5.72 -8.14
N ILE A 20 1.75 5.32 -6.89
CA ILE A 20 1.17 6.03 -5.75
C ILE A 20 1.87 7.39 -5.56
N ARG A 21 3.18 7.43 -5.79
CA ARG A 21 3.95 8.66 -5.61
C ARG A 21 3.65 9.73 -6.64
N LYS A 22 2.87 9.41 -7.65
CA LYS A 22 2.37 10.45 -8.55
C LYS A 22 1.54 11.47 -7.81
N CYS A 23 0.93 11.08 -6.71
CA CYS A 23 0.20 12.00 -5.86
C CYS A 23 1.17 12.62 -4.86
N GLU A 24 1.41 13.91 -4.98
CA GLU A 24 2.41 14.59 -4.15
C GLU A 24 1.99 14.69 -2.69
N LYS A 25 0.72 14.47 -2.40
CA LYS A 25 0.22 14.56 -1.03
C LYS A 25 0.57 13.34 -0.19
N VAL A 26 1.04 12.27 -0.81
CA VAL A 26 1.32 11.03 -0.09
C VAL A 26 2.65 11.12 0.64
N ASP A 27 2.60 10.96 1.97
CA ASP A 27 3.81 10.92 2.79
C ASP A 27 4.29 9.51 3.01
N GLU A 28 3.39 8.60 3.37
CA GLU A 28 3.75 7.21 3.63
C GLU A 28 2.79 6.27 2.91
N ILE A 29 3.34 5.16 2.47
CA ILE A 29 2.61 4.08 1.82
C ILE A 29 2.77 2.86 2.71
N ILE A 30 1.67 2.34 3.26
CA ILE A 30 1.74 1.26 4.22
C ILE A 30 0.99 0.05 3.70
N LEU A 31 1.70 -1.06 3.56
CA LEU A 31 1.10 -2.35 3.22
C LEU A 31 0.66 -3.02 4.52
N TYR A 32 -0.57 -3.51 4.55
CA TYR A 32 -1.07 -4.18 5.74
C TYR A 32 -1.86 -5.43 5.33
N GLY A 33 -2.51 -6.05 6.29
CA GLY A 33 -3.28 -7.25 6.02
C GLY A 33 -2.42 -8.49 5.94
N SER A 34 -2.91 -9.50 5.22
CA SER A 34 -2.25 -10.81 5.23
C SER A 34 -0.85 -10.77 4.65
N ARG A 35 -0.61 -9.93 3.64
CA ARG A 35 0.73 -9.86 3.04
C ARG A 35 1.74 -9.25 3.99
N ALA A 36 1.33 -8.30 4.80
CA ALA A 36 2.22 -7.71 5.79
C ALA A 36 2.51 -8.68 6.92
N LYS A 37 1.53 -9.50 7.27
CA LYS A 37 1.67 -10.44 8.38
C LYS A 37 2.35 -11.75 7.97
N GLY A 38 2.47 -11.98 6.68
CA GLY A 38 3.15 -13.17 6.19
C GLY A 38 2.27 -14.40 6.06
N ASN A 39 0.95 -14.26 6.29
CA ASN A 39 0.05 -15.39 6.17
C ASN A 39 -0.85 -15.29 4.95
N PHE A 40 -0.33 -14.68 3.89
CA PHE A 40 -1.07 -14.51 2.66
C PHE A 40 -1.11 -15.79 1.84
N LYS A 41 -2.04 -15.84 0.90
CA LYS A 41 -2.12 -16.89 -0.09
C LYS A 41 -1.68 -16.33 -1.42
N LYS A 42 -1.59 -17.21 -2.43
CA LYS A 42 -1.00 -16.87 -3.72
C LYS A 42 -1.62 -15.62 -4.33
N PHE A 43 -2.94 -15.49 -4.26
CA PHE A 43 -3.63 -14.36 -4.86
C PHE A 43 -4.32 -13.48 -3.83
N SER A 44 -3.75 -13.41 -2.63
CA SER A 44 -4.30 -12.51 -1.61
C SER A 44 -4.30 -11.08 -2.09
N ASP A 45 -5.28 -10.31 -1.62
CA ASP A 45 -5.38 -8.90 -1.98
C ASP A 45 -4.16 -8.13 -1.49
N ILE A 46 -3.90 -7.03 -2.18
CA ILE A 46 -2.88 -6.08 -1.74
C ILE A 46 -3.61 -4.95 -1.01
N ASP A 47 -3.40 -4.87 0.29
CA ASP A 47 -4.06 -3.87 1.14
C ASP A 47 -3.07 -2.76 1.46
N ILE A 48 -3.39 -1.56 1.03
CA ILE A 48 -2.50 -0.40 1.22
C ILE A 48 -3.30 0.75 1.80
N THR A 49 -2.73 1.40 2.81
CA THR A 49 -3.29 2.64 3.32
C THR A 49 -2.24 3.74 3.20
N LEU A 50 -2.71 4.96 2.95
CA LEU A 50 -1.84 6.09 2.66
C LEU A 50 -1.95 7.12 3.76
N LYS A 51 -0.81 7.72 4.11
CA LYS A 51 -0.78 8.86 5.01
C LYS A 51 -0.32 10.09 4.24
N GLY A 52 -0.93 11.22 4.54
CA GLY A 52 -0.52 12.46 3.89
C GLY A 52 -1.52 13.56 4.21
N ASP A 53 -0.99 14.78 4.39
CA ASP A 53 -1.84 15.93 4.67
C ASP A 53 -2.67 16.28 3.46
N GLY A 54 -3.96 16.48 3.69
CA GLY A 54 -4.85 16.93 2.63
C GLY A 54 -5.26 15.85 1.66
N LEU A 55 -4.90 14.59 1.93
CA LEU A 55 -5.37 13.49 1.09
C LEU A 55 -6.86 13.31 1.25
N ASP A 56 -7.56 13.10 0.14
CA ASP A 56 -8.96 12.74 0.20
C ASP A 56 -9.26 11.70 -0.88
N ARG A 57 -10.50 11.26 -0.92
CA ARG A 57 -10.86 10.14 -1.80
C ARG A 57 -10.66 10.46 -3.27
N LYS A 58 -10.79 11.72 -3.66
CA LYS A 58 -10.58 12.08 -5.06
C LYS A 58 -9.16 11.82 -5.50
N ASP A 59 -8.21 11.94 -4.57
CA ASP A 59 -6.81 11.70 -4.89
C ASP A 59 -6.54 10.24 -5.22
N LEU A 60 -7.40 9.34 -4.74
CA LEU A 60 -7.20 7.90 -4.95
C LEU A 60 -7.54 7.46 -6.36
N PHE A 61 -8.47 8.15 -7.05
CA PHE A 61 -8.91 7.70 -8.36
C PHE A 61 -7.79 7.64 -9.39
N PRO A 62 -6.98 8.70 -9.55
CA PRO A 62 -5.87 8.60 -10.51
C PRO A 62 -4.86 7.53 -10.13
N ILE A 63 -4.65 7.36 -8.84
CA ILE A 63 -3.71 6.34 -8.36
C ILE A 63 -4.22 4.95 -8.73
N LEU A 64 -5.51 4.71 -8.49
CA LEU A 64 -6.10 3.40 -8.80
C LEU A 64 -6.05 3.11 -10.29
N GLU A 65 -6.22 4.13 -11.13
CA GLU A 65 -6.09 3.94 -12.57
C GLU A 65 -4.68 3.54 -12.95
N LEU A 66 -3.68 4.17 -12.34
CA LEU A 66 -2.30 3.82 -12.63
C LEU A 66 -1.98 2.40 -12.17
N ILE A 67 -2.50 2.01 -11.02
CA ILE A 67 -2.28 0.65 -10.52
C ILE A 67 -2.97 -0.35 -11.43
N ASP A 68 -4.17 -0.02 -11.91
CA ASP A 68 -4.89 -0.90 -12.80
C ASP A 68 -4.12 -1.14 -14.09
N ASP A 69 -3.41 -0.13 -14.57
CA ASP A 69 -2.60 -0.25 -15.78
C ASP A 69 -1.38 -1.15 -15.59
N LEU A 70 -1.06 -1.54 -14.37
CA LEU A 70 0.05 -2.45 -14.12
C LEU A 70 -0.35 -3.91 -14.39
N TYR A 71 -1.64 -4.17 -14.49
CA TYR A 71 -2.18 -5.52 -14.78
C TYR A 71 -1.69 -6.57 -13.79
N LEU A 72 -1.63 -6.19 -12.51
CA LEU A 72 -1.26 -7.15 -11.48
C LEU A 72 -2.38 -8.17 -11.27
N PRO A 73 -2.04 -9.42 -10.97
CA PRO A 73 -3.06 -10.45 -10.77
C PRO A 73 -3.67 -10.41 -9.38
N TYR A 74 -3.69 -9.25 -8.74
CA TYR A 74 -4.18 -9.09 -7.39
C TYR A 74 -5.19 -7.96 -7.34
N GLU A 75 -6.15 -8.08 -6.42
CA GLU A 75 -7.04 -6.98 -6.12
C GLU A 75 -6.27 -5.98 -5.25
N ASN A 76 -6.51 -4.71 -5.49
CA ASN A 76 -5.85 -3.64 -4.75
C ASN A 76 -6.87 -2.89 -3.93
N ASP A 77 -6.66 -2.84 -2.62
CA ASP A 77 -7.53 -2.11 -1.71
C ASP A 77 -6.75 -0.92 -1.19
N LEU A 78 -7.18 0.27 -1.58
CA LEU A 78 -6.47 1.50 -1.26
C LEU A 78 -7.33 2.35 -0.35
N SER A 79 -6.75 2.81 0.75
CA SER A 79 -7.47 3.62 1.72
C SER A 79 -6.60 4.77 2.20
N ILE A 80 -7.22 5.66 2.96
CA ILE A 80 -6.51 6.78 3.58
C ILE A 80 -6.53 6.56 5.08
N TYR A 81 -5.34 6.50 5.67
CA TYR A 81 -5.20 6.14 7.07
C TYR A 81 -6.03 7.05 7.98
N SER A 82 -6.02 8.35 7.72
CA SER A 82 -6.72 9.31 8.57
C SER A 82 -8.25 9.17 8.49
N GLU A 83 -8.75 8.47 7.48
CA GLU A 83 -10.18 8.25 7.34
C GLU A 83 -10.65 6.93 7.91
N LEU A 84 -9.73 6.11 8.40
CA LEU A 84 -10.09 4.84 9.00
C LEU A 84 -10.73 5.10 10.37
N ASP A 85 -11.83 4.42 10.64
CA ASP A 85 -12.53 4.62 11.90
C ASP A 85 -12.83 3.31 12.62
N TYR A 86 -12.12 2.25 12.26
CA TYR A 86 -12.28 0.95 12.88
C TYR A 86 -11.03 0.64 13.71
N PRO A 87 -11.11 0.81 15.04
CA PRO A 87 -9.91 0.70 15.88
C PRO A 87 -9.13 -0.61 15.76
N PRO A 88 -9.78 -1.79 15.67
CA PRO A 88 -9.00 -3.01 15.51
C PRO A 88 -8.14 -3.02 14.24
N LEU A 89 -8.65 -2.44 13.15
CA LEU A 89 -7.89 -2.36 11.91
C LEU A 89 -6.72 -1.40 12.05
N ILE A 90 -6.97 -0.25 12.68
CA ILE A 90 -5.91 0.74 12.87
C ILE A 90 -4.79 0.14 13.71
N GLU A 91 -5.16 -0.60 14.74
CA GLU A 91 -4.17 -1.25 15.61
C GLU A 91 -3.36 -2.28 14.83
N GLU A 92 -4.01 -3.03 13.97
CA GLU A 92 -3.32 -4.02 13.15
C GLU A 92 -2.34 -3.32 12.20
N ILE A 93 -2.75 -2.23 11.59
CA ILE A 93 -1.87 -1.49 10.70
C ILE A 93 -0.68 -0.94 11.45
N ASP A 94 -0.92 -0.37 12.64
CA ASP A 94 0.16 0.20 13.42
C ASP A 94 1.16 -0.86 13.87
N ARG A 95 0.70 -2.08 14.10
CA ARG A 95 1.54 -3.14 14.62
C ARG A 95 2.27 -3.90 13.54
N TYR A 96 1.59 -4.20 12.43
CA TYR A 96 2.13 -5.08 11.40
C TYR A 96 2.36 -4.41 10.06
N GLY A 97 1.95 -3.16 9.90
CA GLY A 97 2.10 -2.48 8.62
C GLY A 97 3.55 -2.35 8.21
N ILE A 98 3.77 -2.44 6.91
CA ILE A 98 5.10 -2.31 6.34
C ILE A 98 5.11 -1.07 5.46
N VAL A 99 6.02 -0.13 5.76
CA VAL A 99 6.15 1.07 4.94
C VAL A 99 6.87 0.68 3.65
N LEU A 100 6.22 0.94 2.52
CA LEU A 100 6.81 0.66 1.22
C LEU A 100 7.60 1.87 0.78
N GLU A 101 8.83 1.64 0.37
CA GLU A 101 9.72 2.72 -0.03
C GLU A 101 10.25 2.47 -1.42
N ASP A 102 10.46 3.55 -2.13
CA ASP A 102 11.10 3.52 -3.41
C ASP A 102 12.60 3.46 -3.17
N SER A 103 13.24 2.39 -3.62
CA SER A 103 14.66 2.21 -3.37
C SER A 103 15.51 3.29 -4.01
N GLY A 104 14.97 3.98 -5.03
CA GLY A 104 15.70 5.06 -5.65
C GLY A 104 15.64 6.36 -4.87
N LYS A 105 14.87 6.37 -3.82
CA LYS A 105 14.73 7.55 -3.01
C LYS A 105 15.93 7.73 -2.09
N CYS A 106 16.37 8.92 -1.98
CA CYS A 106 17.52 9.21 -1.12
C CYS A 106 17.12 9.87 0.14
#